data_c04656a497c0843ced69ac73e37e55e1
#
_entry.id   c04656a497c0843ced69ac73e37e55e1
#
_cell.length_a   1.000
_cell.length_b   1.000
_cell.length_c   1.000
_cell.angle_alpha   90.00
_cell.angle_beta   90.00
_cell.angle_gamma   90.00
#
_symmetry.space_group_name_H-M   'P 1'
#
loop_
_entity.id
_entity.type
_entity.pdbx_description
1 polymer ?
#
loop_
_entity_poly.entity_id
_entity_poly.type
_entity_poly.pdbx_seq_one_letter_code
_entity_poly.pdbx_strand_id
1 'polypeptide(L)'
;MTNVKALNNENLVSSLKRHVAEERKIMAIVIEHISEVWRRRLYIDLGYTSLFKFLTVEIGYCDGSAQARIDCAKIFNEVPSLGEDLRSGELALSKVALVAQSVRQKEAAGEKVATEQKVEILNSIKGKSKREAEFIVAQEL
;
A
#
# COMPACT_ATOMS: atom_id res chain seq x y z
N MET A 1 -14.15 -23.74 10.52
CA MET A 1 -14.10 -22.34 10.98
C MET A 1 -14.03 -22.29 12.50
N THR A 2 -13.09 -21.54 13.05
CA THR A 2 -12.92 -21.44 14.50
C THR A 2 -14.03 -20.59 15.10
N ASN A 3 -14.66 -21.10 16.18
CA ASN A 3 -15.66 -20.33 16.92
C ASN A 3 -14.92 -19.34 17.84
N VAL A 4 -14.85 -18.09 17.43
CA VAL A 4 -14.11 -17.03 18.12
C VAL A 4 -14.59 -16.84 19.55
N LYS A 5 -15.91 -16.96 19.76
CA LYS A 5 -16.53 -16.76 21.09
C LYS A 5 -16.12 -17.83 22.10
N ALA A 6 -15.68 -18.99 21.63
CA ALA A 6 -15.24 -20.10 22.48
C ALA A 6 -13.78 -20.02 22.88
N LEU A 7 -13.01 -19.11 22.30
CA LEU A 7 -11.59 -18.93 22.62
C LEU A 7 -11.41 -18.20 23.94
N ASN A 8 -10.44 -18.66 24.76
CA ASN A 8 -10.06 -17.88 25.93
C ASN A 8 -9.30 -16.61 25.47
N ASN A 9 -9.06 -15.69 26.38
CA ASN A 9 -8.46 -14.39 26.05
C ASN A 9 -7.08 -14.53 25.38
N GLU A 10 -6.22 -15.40 25.89
CA GLU A 10 -4.91 -15.62 25.35
C GLU A 10 -4.93 -16.17 23.93
N ASN A 11 -5.75 -17.20 23.71
CA ASN A 11 -5.91 -17.81 22.40
C ASN A 11 -6.58 -16.86 21.41
N LEU A 12 -7.50 -16.02 21.86
CA LEU A 12 -8.13 -15.02 21.02
C LEU A 12 -7.09 -14.02 20.49
N VAL A 13 -6.23 -13.51 21.37
CA VAL A 13 -5.18 -12.56 20.97
C VAL A 13 -4.18 -13.22 20.01
N SER A 14 -3.75 -14.44 20.31
CA SER A 14 -2.82 -15.19 19.44
C SER A 14 -3.42 -15.44 18.06
N SER A 15 -4.70 -15.82 18.01
CA SER A 15 -5.42 -16.05 16.77
C SER A 15 -5.54 -14.76 15.95
N LEU A 16 -5.86 -13.65 16.61
CA LEU A 16 -5.94 -12.35 15.95
C LEU A 16 -4.60 -11.97 15.31
N LYS A 17 -3.51 -12.10 16.05
CA LYS A 17 -2.18 -11.76 15.56
C LYS A 17 -1.81 -12.59 14.33
N ARG A 18 -2.13 -13.89 14.35
CA ARG A 18 -1.87 -14.79 13.22
C ARG A 18 -2.65 -14.36 11.98
N HIS A 19 -3.93 -14.04 12.14
CA HIS A 19 -4.78 -13.63 11.03
C HIS A 19 -4.36 -12.28 10.46
N VAL A 20 -3.95 -11.35 11.31
CA VAL A 20 -3.41 -10.07 10.85
C VAL A 20 -2.13 -10.27 10.05
N ALA A 21 -1.25 -11.19 10.46
CA ALA A 21 -0.05 -11.51 9.70
C ALA A 21 -0.40 -12.08 8.32
N GLU A 22 -1.43 -12.94 8.24
CA GLU A 22 -1.93 -13.47 6.96
C GLU A 22 -2.52 -12.37 6.09
N GLU A 23 -3.26 -11.45 6.68
CA GLU A 23 -3.85 -10.31 5.98
C GLU A 23 -2.78 -9.44 5.33
N ARG A 24 -1.67 -9.21 6.03
CA ARG A 24 -0.52 -8.45 5.49
C ARG A 24 0.11 -9.15 4.29
N LYS A 25 0.27 -10.47 4.36
CA LYS A 25 0.79 -11.27 3.25
C LYS A 25 -0.11 -11.17 2.02
N ILE A 26 -1.42 -11.30 2.24
CA ILE A 26 -2.40 -11.19 1.17
C ILE A 26 -2.39 -9.78 0.57
N MET A 27 -2.30 -8.76 1.41
CA MET A 27 -2.22 -7.37 0.94
C MET A 27 -1.01 -7.18 0.00
N ALA A 28 0.15 -7.71 0.37
CA ALA A 28 1.34 -7.61 -0.47
C ALA A 28 1.13 -8.30 -1.83
N ILE A 29 0.46 -9.45 -1.84
CA ILE A 29 0.13 -10.18 -3.07
C ILE A 29 -0.82 -9.36 -3.94
N VAL A 30 -1.83 -8.73 -3.33
CA VAL A 30 -2.78 -7.87 -4.04
C VAL A 30 -2.04 -6.71 -4.70
N ILE A 31 -1.13 -6.06 -3.99
CA ILE A 31 -0.35 -4.94 -4.52
C ILE A 31 0.52 -5.39 -5.70
N GLU A 32 1.16 -6.56 -5.60
CA GLU A 32 1.94 -7.13 -6.70
C GLU A 32 1.07 -7.31 -7.95
N HIS A 33 -0.13 -7.83 -7.78
CA HIS A 33 -1.07 -8.05 -8.90
C HIS A 33 -1.54 -6.73 -9.52
N ILE A 34 -1.88 -5.75 -8.69
CA ILE A 34 -2.31 -4.43 -9.19
C ILE A 34 -1.16 -3.77 -9.96
N SER A 35 0.07 -3.87 -9.46
CA SER A 35 1.25 -3.35 -10.14
C SER A 35 1.43 -3.97 -11.51
N GLU A 36 1.21 -5.27 -11.64
CA GLU A 36 1.34 -5.97 -12.92
C GLU A 36 0.21 -5.62 -13.88
N VAL A 37 -1.02 -5.50 -13.38
CA VAL A 37 -2.17 -5.03 -14.18
C VAL A 37 -1.88 -3.65 -14.74
N TRP A 38 -1.32 -2.76 -13.91
CA TRP A 38 -0.93 -1.42 -14.33
C TRP A 38 0.18 -1.45 -15.37
N ARG A 39 1.23 -2.21 -15.13
CA ARG A 39 2.37 -2.32 -16.05
C ARG A 39 1.94 -2.79 -17.45
N ARG A 40 1.06 -3.80 -17.49
CA ARG A 40 0.52 -4.34 -18.76
C ARG A 40 -0.59 -3.49 -19.36
N ARG A 41 -1.10 -2.50 -18.62
CA ARG A 41 -2.28 -1.71 -18.98
C ARG A 41 -3.48 -2.61 -19.32
N LEU A 42 -3.58 -3.70 -18.59
CA LEU A 42 -4.61 -4.72 -18.84
C LEU A 42 -6.03 -4.17 -18.67
N TYR A 43 -6.21 -3.19 -17.79
CA TYR A 43 -7.51 -2.53 -17.59
C TYR A 43 -8.08 -1.93 -18.88
N ILE A 44 -7.21 -1.46 -19.79
CA ILE A 44 -7.62 -0.90 -21.09
C ILE A 44 -8.19 -2.03 -21.97
N ASP A 45 -7.53 -3.17 -22.03
CA ASP A 45 -7.98 -4.32 -22.79
C ASP A 45 -9.33 -4.84 -22.29
N LEU A 46 -9.60 -4.65 -21.00
CA LEU A 46 -10.86 -5.05 -20.38
C LEU A 46 -11.97 -3.99 -20.51
N GLY A 47 -11.68 -2.86 -21.16
CA GLY A 47 -12.68 -1.84 -21.46
C GLY A 47 -12.78 -0.70 -20.45
N TYR A 48 -11.83 -0.57 -19.54
CA TYR A 48 -11.84 0.49 -18.54
C TYR A 48 -10.90 1.63 -18.94
N THR A 49 -11.31 2.87 -18.67
CA THR A 49 -10.55 4.06 -19.04
C THR A 49 -9.35 4.31 -18.13
N SER A 50 -9.35 3.73 -16.92
CA SER A 50 -8.28 3.93 -15.95
C SER A 50 -8.20 2.74 -15.00
N LEU A 51 -7.04 2.58 -14.37
CA LEU A 51 -6.85 1.58 -13.32
C LEU A 51 -7.82 1.85 -12.16
N PHE A 52 -8.06 3.11 -11.84
CA PHE A 52 -9.02 3.50 -10.80
C PHE A 52 -10.42 2.98 -11.12
N LYS A 53 -10.89 3.15 -12.35
CA LYS A 53 -12.21 2.65 -12.78
C LYS A 53 -12.27 1.13 -12.72
N PHE A 54 -11.20 0.46 -13.14
CA PHE A 54 -11.13 -0.99 -13.05
C PHE A 54 -11.26 -1.45 -11.59
N LEU A 55 -10.53 -0.84 -10.67
CA LEU A 55 -10.54 -1.23 -9.26
C LEU A 55 -11.86 -0.90 -8.56
N THR A 56 -12.51 0.20 -8.94
CA THR A 56 -13.78 0.58 -8.30
C THR A 56 -14.99 -0.14 -8.89
N VAL A 57 -15.02 -0.32 -10.20
CA VAL A 57 -16.18 -0.93 -10.89
C VAL A 57 -16.08 -2.45 -10.94
N GLU A 58 -14.96 -2.98 -11.47
CA GLU A 58 -14.82 -4.42 -11.67
C GLU A 58 -14.49 -5.14 -10.35
N ILE A 59 -13.51 -4.62 -9.60
CA ILE A 59 -13.07 -5.26 -8.36
C ILE A 59 -13.97 -4.88 -7.18
N GLY A 60 -14.50 -3.65 -7.17
CA GLY A 60 -15.46 -3.23 -6.18
C GLY A 60 -14.89 -2.48 -4.97
N TYR A 61 -13.67 -1.98 -5.05
CA TYR A 61 -13.12 -1.15 -3.97
C TYR A 61 -13.83 0.20 -3.94
N CYS A 62 -13.99 0.77 -2.73
CA CYS A 62 -14.40 2.17 -2.62
C CYS A 62 -13.25 3.08 -3.08
N ASP A 63 -13.56 4.34 -3.38
CA ASP A 63 -12.62 5.27 -3.98
C ASP A 63 -11.32 5.41 -3.20
N GLY A 64 -11.40 5.59 -1.88
CA GLY A 64 -10.21 5.74 -1.03
C GLY A 64 -9.34 4.49 -1.03
N SER A 65 -9.95 3.31 -0.93
CA SER A 65 -9.23 2.04 -0.94
C SER A 65 -8.56 1.78 -2.29
N ALA A 66 -9.24 2.11 -3.38
CA ALA A 66 -8.69 1.97 -4.72
C ALA A 66 -7.47 2.88 -4.90
N GLN A 67 -7.59 4.15 -4.52
CA GLN A 67 -6.51 5.11 -4.68
C GLN A 67 -5.27 4.73 -3.86
N ALA A 68 -5.46 4.31 -2.62
CA ALA A 68 -4.36 3.89 -1.76
C ALA A 68 -3.60 2.69 -2.37
N ARG A 69 -4.33 1.74 -2.93
CA ARG A 69 -3.73 0.56 -3.57
C ARG A 69 -3.00 0.89 -4.86
N ILE A 70 -3.55 1.78 -5.66
CA ILE A 70 -2.88 2.28 -6.87
C ILE A 70 -1.57 2.96 -6.51
N ASP A 71 -1.60 3.84 -5.53
CA ASP A 71 -0.42 4.59 -5.08
C ASP A 71 0.66 3.64 -4.60
N CYS A 72 0.29 2.66 -3.79
CA CYS A 72 1.21 1.66 -3.28
C CYS A 72 1.78 0.79 -4.40
N ALA A 73 0.94 0.38 -5.35
CA ALA A 73 1.35 -0.46 -6.47
C ALA A 73 2.35 0.25 -7.39
N LYS A 74 2.18 1.53 -7.61
CA LYS A 74 3.11 2.33 -8.41
C LYS A 74 4.47 2.44 -7.74
N ILE A 75 4.50 2.67 -6.43
CA ILE A 75 5.75 2.69 -5.67
C ILE A 75 6.39 1.30 -5.68
N PHE A 76 5.61 0.25 -5.48
CA PHE A 76 6.10 -1.13 -5.53
C PHE A 76 6.80 -1.43 -6.87
N ASN A 77 6.28 -0.92 -7.98
CA ASN A 77 6.87 -1.14 -9.28
C ASN A 77 8.30 -0.55 -9.38
N GLU A 78 8.53 0.59 -8.72
CA GLU A 78 9.87 1.22 -8.66
C GLU A 78 10.74 0.63 -7.55
N VAL A 79 10.13 0.21 -6.43
CA VAL A 79 10.82 -0.25 -5.22
C VAL A 79 10.27 -1.63 -4.84
N PRO A 80 10.72 -2.71 -5.52
CA PRO A 80 10.18 -4.05 -5.27
C PRO A 80 10.36 -4.55 -3.83
N SER A 81 11.37 -4.04 -3.10
CA SER A 81 11.58 -4.39 -1.69
C SER A 81 10.42 -3.98 -0.80
N LEU A 82 9.55 -3.10 -1.26
CA LEU A 82 8.34 -2.69 -0.55
C LEU A 82 7.43 -3.89 -0.24
N GLY A 83 7.44 -4.91 -1.10
CA GLY A 83 6.64 -6.11 -0.88
C GLY A 83 6.95 -6.79 0.44
N GLU A 84 8.22 -6.90 0.80
CA GLU A 84 8.63 -7.49 2.08
C GLU A 84 8.22 -6.62 3.26
N ASP A 85 8.35 -5.30 3.13
CA ASP A 85 7.95 -4.35 4.18
C ASP A 85 6.44 -4.41 4.45
N LEU A 86 5.65 -4.61 3.41
CA LEU A 86 4.20 -4.80 3.56
C LEU A 86 3.89 -6.13 4.24
N ARG A 87 4.56 -7.22 3.85
CA ARG A 87 4.35 -8.54 4.45
C ARG A 87 4.70 -8.55 5.93
N SER A 88 5.82 -7.97 6.28
CA SER A 88 6.29 -7.95 7.68
C SER A 88 5.51 -6.98 8.56
N GLY A 89 4.80 -6.03 7.95
CA GLY A 89 4.10 -4.98 8.67
C GLY A 89 4.97 -3.80 9.07
N GLU A 90 6.23 -3.76 8.62
CA GLU A 90 7.09 -2.59 8.86
C GLU A 90 6.53 -1.34 8.21
N LEU A 91 5.87 -1.50 7.07
CA LEU A 91 5.15 -0.41 6.40
C LEU A 91 3.69 -0.84 6.18
N ALA A 92 2.76 -0.04 6.70
CA ALA A 92 1.34 -0.20 6.42
C ALA A 92 0.99 0.49 5.11
N LEU A 93 -0.07 0.00 4.45
CA LEU A 93 -0.56 0.58 3.21
C LEU A 93 -0.80 2.09 3.33
N SER A 94 -1.38 2.54 4.45
CA SER A 94 -1.68 3.95 4.68
C SER A 94 -0.43 4.83 4.71
N LYS A 95 0.68 4.32 5.24
CA LYS A 95 1.95 5.06 5.28
C LYS A 95 2.56 5.19 3.88
N VAL A 96 2.51 4.11 3.11
CA VAL A 96 2.99 4.13 1.72
C VAL A 96 2.14 5.09 0.89
N ALA A 97 0.82 5.07 1.09
CA ALA A 97 -0.09 5.98 0.40
C ALA A 97 0.21 7.45 0.73
N LEU A 98 0.60 7.73 1.96
CA LEU A 98 1.00 9.08 2.38
C LEU A 98 2.22 9.56 1.59
N VAL A 99 3.24 8.72 1.46
CA VAL A 99 4.43 9.05 0.66
C VAL A 99 4.05 9.26 -0.80
N ALA A 100 3.25 8.36 -1.35
CA ALA A 100 2.82 8.42 -2.75
C ALA A 100 2.03 9.68 -3.07
N GLN A 101 1.16 10.11 -2.15
CA GLN A 101 0.40 11.34 -2.31
C GLN A 101 1.31 12.57 -2.36
N SER A 102 2.30 12.63 -1.49
CA SER A 102 3.27 13.73 -1.47
C SER A 102 4.13 13.74 -2.72
N VAL A 103 4.54 12.57 -3.21
CA VAL A 103 5.28 12.45 -4.47
C VAL A 103 4.44 12.97 -5.64
N ARG A 104 3.15 12.59 -5.70
CA ARG A 104 2.26 13.09 -6.76
C ARG A 104 2.14 14.61 -6.75
N GLN A 105 2.03 15.20 -5.57
CA GLN A 105 1.94 16.65 -5.43
C GLN A 105 3.20 17.35 -5.93
N LYS A 106 4.37 16.79 -5.60
CA LYS A 106 5.65 17.29 -6.08
C LYS A 106 5.78 17.19 -7.61
N GLU A 107 5.44 16.04 -8.15
CA GLU A 107 5.52 15.82 -9.59
C GLU A 107 4.52 16.69 -10.36
N ALA A 108 3.34 16.94 -9.80
CA ALA A 108 2.36 17.86 -10.39
C ALA A 108 2.86 19.30 -10.41
N ALA A 109 3.73 19.66 -9.47
CA ALA A 109 4.37 20.98 -9.43
C ALA A 109 5.61 21.07 -10.35
N GLY A 110 5.92 20.02 -11.08
CA GLY A 110 7.05 19.98 -12.01
C GLY A 110 8.35 19.48 -11.40
N GLU A 111 8.34 19.07 -10.14
CA GLU A 111 9.53 18.54 -9.47
C GLU A 111 9.54 17.02 -9.55
N LYS A 112 10.64 16.44 -10.04
CA LYS A 112 10.80 15.00 -10.15
C LYS A 112 11.40 14.46 -8.86
N VAL A 113 10.81 13.38 -8.34
CA VAL A 113 11.31 12.69 -7.14
C VAL A 113 12.03 11.42 -7.59
N ALA A 114 13.32 11.31 -7.27
CA ALA A 114 14.13 10.16 -7.65
C ALA A 114 13.72 8.90 -6.86
N THR A 115 13.92 7.74 -7.45
CA THR A 115 13.64 6.46 -6.80
C THR A 115 14.42 6.32 -5.49
N GLU A 116 15.68 6.74 -5.46
CA GLU A 116 16.54 6.70 -4.27
C GLU A 116 15.95 7.53 -3.13
N GLN A 117 15.37 8.68 -3.45
CA GLN A 117 14.71 9.53 -2.45
C GLN A 117 13.46 8.85 -1.89
N LYS A 118 12.69 8.19 -2.75
CA LYS A 118 11.52 7.41 -2.32
C LYS A 118 11.92 6.30 -1.34
N VAL A 119 12.99 5.57 -1.66
CA VAL A 119 13.53 4.52 -0.78
C VAL A 119 13.96 5.08 0.57
N GLU A 120 14.66 6.21 0.58
CA GLU A 120 15.08 6.89 1.80
C GLU A 120 13.91 7.26 2.69
N ILE A 121 12.89 7.88 2.10
CA ILE A 121 11.70 8.30 2.83
C ILE A 121 10.97 7.09 3.41
N LEU A 122 10.77 6.05 2.61
CA LEU A 122 10.11 4.82 3.07
C LEU A 122 10.86 4.20 4.24
N ASN A 123 12.18 4.14 4.18
CA ASN A 123 13.00 3.63 5.29
C ASN A 123 12.89 4.50 6.53
N SER A 124 12.81 5.81 6.36
CA SER A 124 12.72 6.76 7.48
C SER A 124 11.42 6.64 8.25
N ILE A 125 10.33 6.22 7.62
CA ILE A 125 9.02 6.14 8.27
C ILE A 125 8.70 4.77 8.85
N LYS A 126 9.56 3.78 8.65
CA LYS A 126 9.37 2.44 9.24
C LYS A 126 9.32 2.54 10.76
N GLY A 127 8.31 1.89 11.36
CA GLY A 127 8.13 1.88 12.80
C GLY A 127 7.67 3.21 13.40
N LYS A 128 7.40 4.21 12.59
CA LYS A 128 6.93 5.52 13.06
C LYS A 128 5.41 5.54 13.14
N SER A 129 4.89 6.40 14.02
CA SER A 129 3.46 6.67 14.08
C SER A 129 3.04 7.44 12.83
N LYS A 130 1.72 7.49 12.57
CA LYS A 130 1.19 8.26 11.45
C LYS A 130 1.63 9.73 11.52
N ARG A 131 1.55 10.32 12.71
CA ARG A 131 1.93 11.72 12.95
C ARG A 131 3.41 11.97 12.66
N GLU A 132 4.28 11.07 13.16
CA GLU A 132 5.71 11.15 12.89
C GLU A 132 6.02 10.97 11.40
N ALA A 133 5.34 10.03 10.75
CA ALA A 133 5.51 9.80 9.32
C ALA A 133 5.10 11.03 8.50
N GLU A 134 3.97 11.66 8.84
CA GLU A 134 3.51 12.90 8.19
C GLU A 134 4.55 14.01 8.32
N PHE A 135 5.14 14.16 9.49
CA PHE A 135 6.18 15.16 9.74
C PHE A 135 7.42 14.90 8.89
N ILE A 136 7.90 13.65 8.87
CA ILE A 136 9.08 13.27 8.08
C ILE A 136 8.85 13.51 6.59
N VAL A 137 7.70 13.10 6.07
CA VAL A 137 7.35 13.28 4.66
C VAL A 137 7.29 14.76 4.30
N ALA A 138 6.71 15.60 5.17
CA ALA A 138 6.63 17.04 4.95
C ALA A 138 8.02 17.69 4.89
N GLN A 139 8.97 17.20 5.67
CA GLN A 139 10.34 17.74 5.66
C GLN A 139 11.15 17.28 4.45
N GLU A 140 10.99 16.02 4.03
CA GLU A 140 11.77 15.43 2.94
C GLU A 140 11.23 15.80 1.56
N LEU A 141 9.96 16.12 1.47
CA LEU A 141 9.28 16.49 0.25
C LEU A 141 8.65 17.88 0.37
#